data_4931d1fd8d005faded1e2a49d8cd5346
#
_entry.id   4931d1fd8d005faded1e2a49d8cd5346
#
_cell.length_a   1.000
_cell.length_b   1.000
_cell.length_c   1.000
_cell.angle_alpha   90.00
_cell.angle_beta   90.00
_cell.angle_gamma   90.00
#
_symmetry.space_group_name_H-M   'P 1'
#
loop_
_entity.id
_entity.type
_entity.pdbx_description
1 polymer ?
#
loop_
_entity_poly.entity_id
_entity_poly.type
_entity_poly.pdbx_seq_one_letter_code
_entity_poly.pdbx_strand_id
1 'polypeptide(L)'
;QFGYDLQGAFTSAGMDGSSDWRFKTHLANLPIYYEYKDKGITSTDAIEGTYLDNYKQIWDLYITDSTCEPGVLSSKTGDEAESEFGMEEAVFYQNGTWEYGNLTNEDNGYLVTADDMGMMPIYIGAPGEENQGLCTGSENYWCVNKQASEEDIQATLDFLSWVINSDEGRDSMAHAMGFTTPFLTFTGDY
;
A
#
# COMPACT_ATOMS: atom_id res chain seq x y z
N GLN A 1 25.40 4.11 -14.40
CA GLN A 1 25.87 4.35 -13.04
C GLN A 1 25.28 5.69 -12.64
N PHE A 2 24.15 5.66 -11.96
CA PHE A 2 23.56 6.83 -11.34
C PHE A 2 24.47 7.22 -10.17
N GLY A 3 24.82 8.49 -10.03
CA GLY A 3 25.81 8.97 -9.05
C GLY A 3 25.29 9.03 -7.61
N TYR A 4 24.39 8.10 -7.22
CA TYR A 4 23.81 8.01 -5.89
C TYR A 4 24.51 6.90 -5.11
N ASP A 5 24.77 7.14 -3.84
CA ASP A 5 25.24 6.14 -2.88
C ASP A 5 24.06 5.27 -2.42
N LEU A 6 23.46 4.52 -3.35
CA LEU A 6 22.38 3.58 -3.02
C LEU A 6 22.89 2.49 -2.09
N GLN A 7 22.19 2.30 -0.98
CA GLN A 7 22.50 1.28 0.02
C GLN A 7 21.84 -0.07 -0.33
N GLY A 8 20.72 -0.04 -1.05
CA GLY A 8 20.00 -1.21 -1.50
C GLY A 8 19.06 -0.91 -2.65
N ALA A 9 18.55 -1.95 -3.32
CA ALA A 9 17.50 -1.79 -4.31
C ALA A 9 16.15 -1.48 -3.64
N PHE A 10 15.88 -2.13 -2.51
CA PHE A 10 14.65 -1.97 -1.73
C PHE A 10 14.95 -1.35 -0.36
N THR A 11 13.99 -0.60 0.17
CA THR A 11 14.03 -0.19 1.57
C THR A 11 13.95 -1.39 2.50
N SER A 12 14.25 -1.20 3.77
CA SER A 12 14.16 -2.25 4.80
C SER A 12 12.73 -2.77 5.05
N ALA A 13 11.73 -2.17 4.44
CA ALA A 13 10.32 -2.54 4.43
C ALA A 13 9.62 -2.64 5.80
N GLY A 14 10.29 -2.34 6.89
CA GLY A 14 9.70 -2.30 8.23
C GLY A 14 9.11 -3.65 8.65
N MET A 15 9.94 -4.58 9.11
CA MET A 15 9.50 -5.89 9.59
C MET A 15 9.35 -5.97 11.12
N ASP A 16 9.37 -4.86 11.81
CA ASP A 16 9.05 -4.79 13.22
C ASP A 16 7.58 -5.14 13.50
N GLY A 17 7.21 -5.41 14.75
CA GLY A 17 5.87 -5.87 15.10
C GLY A 17 4.72 -4.90 14.80
N SER A 18 5.02 -3.62 14.51
CA SER A 18 4.02 -2.62 14.12
C SER A 18 3.88 -2.46 12.59
N SER A 19 4.89 -2.84 11.82
CA SER A 19 4.99 -2.59 10.38
C SER A 19 4.96 -3.86 9.52
N ASP A 20 5.11 -5.04 10.10
CA ASP A 20 5.22 -6.33 9.41
C ASP A 20 3.93 -6.76 8.66
N TRP A 21 2.82 -6.07 8.89
CA TRP A 21 1.57 -6.28 8.17
C TRP A 21 1.73 -6.11 6.64
N ARG A 22 2.74 -5.33 6.18
CA ARG A 22 3.06 -5.17 4.76
C ARG A 22 3.42 -6.51 4.13
N PHE A 23 4.22 -7.31 4.79
CA PHE A 23 4.54 -8.67 4.35
C PHE A 23 3.37 -9.63 4.47
N LYS A 24 2.60 -9.52 5.55
CA LYS A 24 1.48 -10.40 5.84
C LYS A 24 0.28 -10.17 4.93
N THR A 25 0.03 -8.92 4.54
CA THR A 25 -1.15 -8.57 3.73
C THR A 25 -0.79 -8.12 2.33
N HIS A 26 -0.01 -7.07 2.15
CA HIS A 26 0.28 -6.54 0.82
C HIS A 26 0.93 -7.59 -0.09
N LEU A 27 1.98 -8.25 0.36
CA LEU A 27 2.67 -9.24 -0.45
C LEU A 27 1.92 -10.57 -0.51
N ALA A 28 1.31 -11.03 0.60
CA ALA A 28 0.61 -12.31 0.64
C ALA A 28 -0.72 -12.30 -0.12
N ASN A 29 -1.35 -11.15 -0.30
CA ASN A 29 -2.60 -11.04 -1.05
C ASN A 29 -2.46 -11.47 -2.52
N LEU A 30 -1.34 -11.18 -3.16
CA LEU A 30 -1.14 -11.47 -4.58
C LEU A 30 -1.13 -12.96 -4.91
N PRO A 31 -0.32 -13.82 -4.25
CA PRO A 31 -0.34 -15.26 -4.52
C PRO A 31 -1.71 -15.89 -4.24
N ILE A 32 -2.43 -15.41 -3.22
CA ILE A 32 -3.79 -15.86 -2.92
C ILE A 32 -4.76 -15.41 -4.01
N TYR A 33 -4.66 -14.17 -4.45
CA TYR A 33 -5.49 -13.63 -5.54
C TYR A 33 -5.32 -14.43 -6.84
N TYR A 34 -4.08 -14.74 -7.25
CA TYR A 34 -3.83 -15.53 -8.46
C TYR A 34 -4.34 -16.97 -8.33
N GLU A 35 -4.17 -17.60 -7.16
CA GLU A 35 -4.75 -18.91 -6.91
C GLU A 35 -6.28 -18.90 -7.02
N TYR A 36 -6.95 -17.88 -6.49
CA TYR A 36 -8.40 -17.73 -6.59
C TYR A 36 -8.86 -17.46 -8.02
N LYS A 37 -8.13 -16.60 -8.73
CA LYS A 37 -8.39 -16.26 -10.13
C LYS A 37 -8.34 -17.50 -11.03
N ASP A 38 -7.28 -18.31 -10.89
CA ASP A 38 -7.10 -19.51 -11.69
C ASP A 38 -8.19 -20.56 -11.44
N LYS A 39 -8.66 -20.66 -10.20
CA LYS A 39 -9.73 -21.58 -9.81
C LYS A 39 -11.13 -21.03 -10.07
N GLY A 40 -11.27 -19.74 -10.36
CA GLY A 40 -12.56 -19.08 -10.51
C GLY A 40 -13.39 -19.08 -9.22
N ILE A 41 -12.73 -18.96 -8.05
CA ILE A 41 -13.38 -18.97 -6.73
C ILE A 41 -13.20 -17.64 -6.02
N THR A 42 -14.03 -17.37 -5.02
CA THR A 42 -13.99 -16.16 -4.17
C THR A 42 -13.73 -16.48 -2.70
N SER A 43 -13.72 -17.76 -2.34
CA SER A 43 -13.42 -18.23 -0.99
C SER A 43 -12.97 -19.69 -1.03
N THR A 44 -12.21 -20.11 0.00
CA THR A 44 -11.80 -21.50 0.20
C THR A 44 -11.59 -21.78 1.67
N ASP A 45 -11.77 -23.03 2.06
CA ASP A 45 -11.46 -23.49 3.42
C ASP A 45 -9.94 -23.68 3.66
N ALA A 46 -9.17 -23.84 2.56
CA ALA A 46 -7.72 -23.98 2.63
C ALA A 46 -7.07 -23.47 1.34
N ILE A 47 -5.97 -22.74 1.49
CA ILE A 47 -5.09 -22.30 0.39
C ILE A 47 -4.20 -23.48 -0.01
N GLU A 48 -4.05 -23.73 -1.30
CA GLU A 48 -3.19 -24.81 -1.82
C GLU A 48 -1.72 -24.39 -1.97
N GLY A 49 -1.45 -23.08 -2.03
CA GLY A 49 -0.11 -22.55 -2.18
C GLY A 49 0.44 -22.65 -3.60
N THR A 50 -0.42 -22.57 -4.62
CA THR A 50 -0.05 -22.66 -6.04
C THR A 50 1.06 -21.68 -6.40
N TYR A 51 1.07 -20.48 -5.82
CA TYR A 51 2.01 -19.38 -6.07
C TYR A 51 3.02 -19.19 -4.92
N LEU A 52 3.31 -20.22 -4.14
CA LEU A 52 4.24 -20.12 -3.00
C LEU A 52 5.67 -19.76 -3.45
N ASP A 53 6.15 -20.32 -4.55
CA ASP A 53 7.48 -20.03 -5.07
C ASP A 53 7.59 -18.58 -5.55
N ASN A 54 6.54 -18.03 -6.15
CA ASN A 54 6.46 -16.63 -6.54
C ASN A 54 6.50 -15.72 -5.30
N TYR A 55 5.75 -16.09 -4.25
CA TYR A 55 5.75 -15.38 -2.98
C TYR A 55 7.13 -15.38 -2.32
N LYS A 56 7.82 -16.54 -2.36
CA LYS A 56 9.18 -16.65 -1.85
C LYS A 56 10.14 -15.74 -2.60
N GLN A 57 10.05 -15.67 -3.94
CA GLN A 57 10.91 -14.81 -4.74
C GLN A 57 10.78 -13.33 -4.36
N ILE A 58 9.57 -12.84 -4.13
CA ILE A 58 9.40 -11.45 -3.72
C ILE A 58 9.93 -11.21 -2.30
N TRP A 59 9.78 -12.17 -1.40
CA TRP A 59 10.41 -12.12 -0.08
C TRP A 59 11.93 -12.02 -0.18
N ASP A 60 12.53 -12.84 -1.04
CA ASP A 60 13.98 -12.85 -1.26
C ASP A 60 14.49 -11.47 -1.71
N LEU A 61 13.75 -10.75 -2.58
CA LEU A 61 14.10 -9.38 -2.97
C LEU A 61 14.18 -8.43 -1.76
N TYR A 62 13.16 -8.46 -0.89
CA TYR A 62 13.13 -7.61 0.30
C TYR A 62 14.14 -8.01 1.37
N ILE A 63 14.56 -9.27 1.40
CA ILE A 63 15.55 -9.75 2.36
C ILE A 63 16.98 -9.53 1.86
N THR A 64 17.25 -9.86 0.58
CA THR A 64 18.60 -9.87 0.02
C THR A 64 19.04 -8.56 -0.59
N ASP A 65 18.09 -7.81 -1.16
CA ASP A 65 18.35 -6.55 -1.88
C ASP A 65 17.89 -5.30 -1.10
N SER A 66 17.71 -5.47 0.21
CA SER A 66 17.33 -4.41 1.15
C SER A 66 18.52 -3.52 1.51
N THR A 67 18.22 -2.31 1.98
CA THR A 67 19.18 -1.36 2.55
C THR A 67 19.89 -1.87 3.79
N CYS A 68 19.41 -2.93 4.43
CA CYS A 68 20.00 -3.48 5.64
C CYS A 68 20.23 -4.99 5.55
N GLU A 69 21.12 -5.48 6.41
CA GLU A 69 21.37 -6.92 6.55
C GLU A 69 20.12 -7.67 7.03
N PRO A 70 19.86 -8.89 6.50
CA PRO A 70 18.68 -9.67 6.86
C PRO A 70 18.46 -9.86 8.36
N GLY A 71 19.52 -9.97 9.13
CA GLY A 71 19.46 -10.18 10.57
C GLY A 71 18.88 -9.04 11.40
N VAL A 72 18.82 -7.83 10.82
CA VAL A 72 18.28 -6.62 11.51
C VAL A 72 16.93 -6.17 10.99
N LEU A 73 16.40 -6.81 9.93
CA LEU A 73 15.10 -6.46 9.35
C LEU A 73 13.97 -6.44 10.38
N SER A 74 13.98 -7.36 11.35
CA SER A 74 12.94 -7.43 12.38
C SER A 74 12.91 -6.25 13.34
N SER A 75 13.95 -5.43 13.36
CA SER A 75 14.02 -4.20 14.15
C SER A 75 13.78 -2.93 13.33
N LYS A 76 13.69 -3.05 12.01
CA LYS A 76 13.47 -1.92 11.11
C LYS A 76 12.02 -1.50 11.10
N THR A 77 11.78 -0.22 11.39
CA THR A 77 10.44 0.38 11.46
C THR A 77 9.96 0.86 10.08
N GLY A 78 8.66 1.13 9.98
CA GLY A 78 8.08 1.76 8.79
C GLY A 78 8.67 3.15 8.53
N ASP A 79 8.89 3.93 9.59
CA ASP A 79 9.46 5.28 9.51
C ASP A 79 10.91 5.26 8.99
N GLU A 80 11.70 4.26 9.40
CA GLU A 80 13.05 4.07 8.86
C GLU A 80 13.00 3.73 7.36
N ALA A 81 12.12 2.82 6.95
CA ALA A 81 11.94 2.46 5.54
C ALA A 81 11.47 3.65 4.68
N GLU A 82 10.57 4.48 5.21
CA GLU A 82 10.14 5.74 4.58
C GLU A 82 11.32 6.70 4.39
N SER A 83 12.09 6.89 5.47
CA SER A 83 13.27 7.78 5.43
C SER A 83 14.34 7.30 4.45
N GLU A 84 14.61 6.00 4.37
CA GLU A 84 15.56 5.42 3.41
C GLU A 84 15.19 5.76 1.96
N PHE A 85 13.90 5.69 1.62
CA PHE A 85 13.43 6.09 0.29
C PHE A 85 13.46 7.60 0.12
N GLY A 86 12.95 8.34 1.09
CA GLY A 86 12.91 9.80 1.09
C GLY A 86 14.29 10.45 0.96
N MET A 87 15.32 9.79 1.49
CA MET A 87 16.73 10.23 1.42
C MET A 87 17.49 9.63 0.24
N GLU A 88 16.83 8.99 -0.72
CA GLU A 88 17.41 8.40 -1.93
C GLU A 88 18.41 7.25 -1.65
N GLU A 89 18.26 6.54 -0.52
CA GLU A 89 19.11 5.40 -0.18
C GLU A 89 18.67 4.11 -0.85
N ALA A 90 17.42 4.03 -1.31
CA ALA A 90 16.84 2.91 -2.04
C ALA A 90 16.02 3.38 -3.23
N VAL A 91 15.89 2.49 -4.24
CA VAL A 91 15.11 2.77 -5.47
C VAL A 91 13.65 2.39 -5.32
N PHE A 92 13.35 1.34 -4.55
CA PHE A 92 12.01 0.80 -4.40
C PHE A 92 11.55 0.84 -2.94
N TYR A 93 10.36 1.37 -2.75
CA TYR A 93 9.68 1.40 -1.46
C TYR A 93 8.29 0.77 -1.60
N GLN A 94 8.03 -0.28 -0.86
CA GLN A 94 6.73 -0.94 -0.84
C GLN A 94 5.88 -0.36 0.28
N ASN A 95 4.79 0.29 -0.09
CA ASN A 95 3.79 0.76 0.87
C ASN A 95 2.44 0.97 0.17
N GLY A 96 1.50 1.61 0.82
CA GLY A 96 0.24 2.05 0.23
C GLY A 96 0.33 3.47 -0.34
N THR A 97 -0.67 3.83 -1.15
CA THR A 97 -0.72 5.15 -1.81
C THR A 97 -0.78 6.34 -0.84
N TRP A 98 -1.16 6.12 0.41
CA TRP A 98 -1.16 7.14 1.47
C TRP A 98 0.24 7.71 1.76
N GLU A 99 1.31 6.97 1.48
CA GLU A 99 2.69 7.42 1.68
C GLU A 99 3.10 8.56 0.76
N TYR A 100 2.43 8.72 -0.36
CA TYR A 100 2.73 9.82 -1.29
C TYR A 100 2.68 11.19 -0.61
N GLY A 101 1.67 11.41 0.25
CA GLY A 101 1.54 12.65 1.01
C GLY A 101 2.70 12.89 1.99
N ASN A 102 3.20 11.84 2.64
CA ASN A 102 4.35 11.94 3.54
C ASN A 102 5.64 12.24 2.77
N LEU A 103 5.86 11.52 1.66
CA LEU A 103 7.07 11.66 0.86
C LEU A 103 7.18 13.02 0.16
N THR A 104 6.04 13.63 -0.19
CA THR A 104 5.99 14.94 -0.85
C THR A 104 5.81 16.12 0.10
N ASN A 105 5.73 15.87 1.41
CA ASN A 105 5.62 16.93 2.41
C ASN A 105 6.97 17.58 2.65
N GLU A 106 7.12 18.85 2.24
CA GLU A 106 8.35 19.63 2.39
C GLU A 106 8.83 19.72 3.85
N ASP A 107 7.93 19.64 4.83
CA ASP A 107 8.27 19.72 6.24
C ASP A 107 9.08 18.48 6.72
N ASN A 108 8.99 17.36 6.01
CA ASN A 108 9.74 16.14 6.33
C ASN A 108 11.21 16.23 5.90
N GLY A 109 11.55 17.15 5.01
CA GLY A 109 12.93 17.40 4.59
C GLY A 109 13.55 16.28 3.77
N TYR A 110 12.73 15.48 3.09
CA TYR A 110 13.20 14.46 2.15
C TYR A 110 13.80 15.06 0.89
N LEU A 111 14.63 14.28 0.21
CA LEU A 111 15.29 14.69 -1.04
C LEU A 111 14.43 14.36 -2.25
N VAL A 112 13.66 13.28 -2.21
CA VAL A 112 12.73 12.90 -3.29
C VAL A 112 11.63 13.93 -3.45
N THR A 113 11.25 14.18 -4.70
CA THR A 113 10.14 15.06 -5.06
C THR A 113 9.07 14.28 -5.82
N ALA A 114 7.91 14.88 -6.03
CA ALA A 114 6.84 14.27 -6.83
C ALA A 114 7.31 13.88 -8.24
N ASP A 115 8.21 14.67 -8.84
CA ASP A 115 8.74 14.44 -10.19
C ASP A 115 9.72 13.24 -10.26
N ASP A 116 10.29 12.83 -9.10
CA ASP A 116 11.25 11.73 -9.02
C ASP A 116 10.57 10.38 -8.79
N MET A 117 9.29 10.38 -8.43
CA MET A 117 8.56 9.19 -8.01
C MET A 117 7.63 8.67 -9.10
N GLY A 118 7.52 7.34 -9.16
CA GLY A 118 6.51 6.64 -9.92
C GLY A 118 5.87 5.54 -9.08
N MET A 119 4.60 5.24 -9.35
CA MET A 119 3.90 4.14 -8.71
C MET A 119 3.78 2.97 -9.68
N MET A 120 4.00 1.77 -9.20
CA MET A 120 3.84 0.55 -9.98
C MET A 120 3.17 -0.53 -9.13
N PRO A 121 2.42 -1.45 -9.76
CA PRO A 121 1.91 -2.63 -9.06
C PRO A 121 3.05 -3.49 -8.51
N ILE A 122 2.77 -4.24 -7.43
CA ILE A 122 3.66 -5.29 -6.98
C ILE A 122 3.50 -6.47 -7.93
N TYR A 123 4.61 -6.93 -8.52
CA TYR A 123 4.68 -8.08 -9.40
C TYR A 123 5.32 -9.26 -8.67
N ILE A 124 4.75 -10.46 -8.83
CA ILE A 124 5.27 -11.71 -8.24
C ILE A 124 5.74 -12.72 -9.27
N GLY A 125 5.75 -12.38 -10.58
CA GLY A 125 6.11 -13.28 -11.68
C GLY A 125 4.99 -14.24 -12.07
N ALA A 126 3.72 -13.93 -11.72
CA ALA A 126 2.58 -14.75 -12.12
C ALA A 126 2.21 -14.54 -13.60
N PRO A 127 1.74 -15.58 -14.33
CA PRO A 127 1.31 -15.41 -15.70
C PRO A 127 0.17 -14.40 -15.84
N GLY A 128 0.32 -13.43 -16.75
CA GLY A 128 -0.72 -12.42 -17.04
C GLY A 128 -0.73 -11.24 -16.09
N GLU A 129 0.24 -11.12 -15.19
CA GLU A 129 0.33 -9.99 -14.28
C GLU A 129 0.73 -8.66 -14.94
N GLU A 130 1.29 -8.71 -16.15
CA GLU A 130 1.63 -7.53 -16.94
C GLU A 130 0.44 -6.59 -17.24
N ASN A 131 -0.79 -7.10 -17.09
CA ASN A 131 -2.02 -6.33 -17.25
C ASN A 131 -2.66 -5.96 -15.91
N GLN A 132 -1.97 -6.20 -14.80
CA GLN A 132 -2.49 -5.96 -13.45
C GLN A 132 -2.29 -4.49 -13.05
N GLY A 133 -3.32 -3.89 -12.46
CA GLY A 133 -3.22 -2.59 -11.81
C GLY A 133 -2.73 -2.69 -10.36
N LEU A 134 -2.74 -1.58 -9.66
CA LEU A 134 -2.46 -1.54 -8.23
C LEU A 134 -3.42 -2.47 -7.46
N CYS A 135 -2.88 -3.19 -6.48
CA CYS A 135 -3.69 -4.02 -5.60
C CYS A 135 -4.57 -3.13 -4.72
N THR A 136 -5.87 -3.27 -4.85
CA THR A 136 -6.84 -2.55 -4.03
C THR A 136 -7.73 -3.55 -3.29
N GLY A 137 -8.16 -3.16 -2.10
CA GLY A 137 -9.06 -3.96 -1.28
C GLY A 137 -9.85 -3.10 -0.30
N SER A 138 -10.88 -3.67 0.28
CA SER A 138 -11.66 -3.02 1.33
C SER A 138 -11.06 -3.39 2.68
N GLU A 139 -10.19 -2.55 3.22
CA GLU A 139 -9.50 -2.79 4.50
C GLU A 139 -10.09 -1.96 5.63
N ASN A 140 -10.52 -0.74 5.32
CA ASN A 140 -11.08 0.20 6.29
C ASN A 140 -12.56 0.43 6.01
N TYR A 141 -13.36 0.37 7.04
CA TYR A 141 -14.81 0.50 6.96
C TYR A 141 -15.32 1.60 7.88
N TRP A 142 -16.25 2.38 7.40
CA TRP A 142 -17.06 3.22 8.27
C TRP A 142 -18.21 2.40 8.85
N CYS A 143 -18.30 2.41 10.18
CA CYS A 143 -19.35 1.70 10.87
C CYS A 143 -20.30 2.70 11.54
N VAL A 144 -21.58 2.55 11.26
CA VAL A 144 -22.62 3.34 11.96
C VAL A 144 -23.05 2.57 13.21
N ASN A 145 -23.00 3.22 14.37
CA ASN A 145 -23.45 2.60 15.62
C ASN A 145 -24.97 2.42 15.63
N LYS A 146 -25.45 1.20 15.42
CA LYS A 146 -26.88 0.87 15.42
C LYS A 146 -27.58 1.04 16.77
N GLN A 147 -26.85 1.32 17.86
CA GLN A 147 -27.40 1.57 19.20
C GLN A 147 -27.50 3.06 19.51
N ALA A 148 -27.04 3.94 18.61
CA ALA A 148 -27.22 5.38 18.75
C ALA A 148 -28.69 5.76 18.53
N SER A 149 -29.04 7.01 18.82
CA SER A 149 -30.37 7.52 18.52
C SER A 149 -30.62 7.54 17.00
N GLU A 150 -31.88 7.48 16.58
CA GLU A 150 -32.23 7.60 15.15
C GLU A 150 -31.73 8.91 14.55
N GLU A 151 -31.76 9.98 15.29
CA GLU A 151 -31.24 11.30 14.90
C GLU A 151 -29.73 11.27 14.66
N ASP A 152 -28.94 10.66 15.55
CA ASP A 152 -27.49 10.52 15.42
C ASP A 152 -27.11 9.59 14.25
N ILE A 153 -27.86 8.50 14.06
CA ILE A 153 -27.69 7.60 12.93
C ILE A 153 -27.91 8.36 11.63
N GLN A 154 -29.01 9.12 11.52
CA GLN A 154 -29.32 9.88 10.31
C GLN A 154 -28.27 10.97 10.06
N ALA A 155 -27.87 11.71 11.07
CA ALA A 155 -26.80 12.71 10.96
C ALA A 155 -25.46 12.09 10.49
N THR A 156 -25.12 10.90 10.99
CA THR A 156 -23.95 10.15 10.53
C THR A 156 -24.04 9.78 9.05
N LEU A 157 -25.19 9.25 8.62
CA LEU A 157 -25.42 8.87 7.21
C LEU A 157 -25.39 10.11 6.29
N ASP A 158 -25.95 11.22 6.72
CA ASP A 158 -25.94 12.49 5.98
C ASP A 158 -24.51 13.01 5.83
N PHE A 159 -23.70 12.93 6.89
CA PHE A 159 -22.29 13.29 6.84
C PHE A 159 -21.50 12.39 5.87
N LEU A 160 -21.66 11.08 5.95
CA LEU A 160 -21.00 10.13 5.04
C LEU A 160 -21.43 10.38 3.58
N SER A 161 -22.73 10.66 3.36
CA SER A 161 -23.23 11.02 2.04
C SER A 161 -22.61 12.33 1.53
N TRP A 162 -22.45 13.32 2.40
CA TRP A 162 -21.78 14.57 2.06
C TRP A 162 -20.32 14.34 1.67
N VAL A 163 -19.56 13.57 2.46
CA VAL A 163 -18.16 13.25 2.17
C VAL A 163 -18.00 12.61 0.78
N ILE A 164 -18.91 11.71 0.40
CA ILE A 164 -18.81 10.98 -0.87
C ILE A 164 -19.32 11.81 -2.07
N ASN A 165 -20.32 12.67 -1.87
CA ASN A 165 -21.04 13.31 -2.97
C ASN A 165 -20.79 14.80 -3.13
N SER A 166 -20.28 15.51 -2.10
CA SER A 166 -19.93 16.93 -2.24
C SER A 166 -18.55 17.11 -2.89
N ASP A 167 -18.33 18.26 -3.51
CA ASP A 167 -17.03 18.59 -4.09
C ASP A 167 -15.96 18.72 -3.00
N GLU A 168 -16.30 19.35 -1.88
CA GLU A 168 -15.40 19.54 -0.74
C GLU A 168 -15.02 18.20 -0.07
N GLY A 169 -15.99 17.29 0.09
CA GLY A 169 -15.74 15.97 0.67
C GLY A 169 -14.83 15.13 -0.22
N ARG A 170 -15.08 15.14 -1.53
CA ARG A 170 -14.25 14.43 -2.50
C ARG A 170 -12.84 14.99 -2.58
N ASP A 171 -12.70 16.31 -2.65
CA ASP A 171 -11.41 16.99 -2.66
C ASP A 171 -10.59 16.67 -1.41
N SER A 172 -11.23 16.72 -0.25
CA SER A 172 -10.59 16.38 1.02
C SER A 172 -10.09 14.94 1.05
N MET A 173 -10.88 13.98 0.58
CA MET A 173 -10.46 12.57 0.57
C MET A 173 -9.36 12.30 -0.45
N ALA A 174 -9.49 12.80 -1.67
CA ALA A 174 -8.56 12.50 -2.75
C ALA A 174 -7.22 13.26 -2.60
N HIS A 175 -7.27 14.57 -2.32
CA HIS A 175 -6.09 15.42 -2.34
C HIS A 175 -5.51 15.69 -0.95
N ALA A 176 -6.34 16.03 0.04
CA ALA A 176 -5.83 16.33 1.38
C ALA A 176 -5.43 15.07 2.17
N MET A 177 -6.13 13.94 1.96
CA MET A 177 -5.87 12.67 2.64
C MET A 177 -5.17 11.63 1.77
N GLY A 178 -5.06 11.85 0.46
CA GLY A 178 -4.39 10.95 -0.47
C GLY A 178 -5.06 9.58 -0.63
N PHE A 179 -6.38 9.49 -0.43
CA PHE A 179 -7.10 8.24 -0.59
C PHE A 179 -7.42 7.93 -2.04
N THR A 180 -7.08 6.73 -2.49
CA THR A 180 -7.66 6.13 -3.69
C THR A 180 -9.03 5.58 -3.33
N THR A 181 -10.09 6.18 -3.85
CA THR A 181 -11.46 5.89 -3.42
C THR A 181 -12.19 4.99 -4.42
N PRO A 182 -12.99 4.00 -3.93
CA PRO A 182 -13.71 3.06 -4.80
C PRO A 182 -15.04 3.62 -5.32
N PHE A 183 -15.36 4.88 -5.06
CA PHE A 183 -16.66 5.46 -5.41
C PHE A 183 -16.66 6.06 -6.81
N LEU A 184 -17.71 5.81 -7.60
CA LEU A 184 -17.86 6.32 -8.96
C LEU A 184 -17.97 7.85 -9.06
N THR A 185 -18.21 8.52 -7.94
CA THR A 185 -18.24 10.00 -7.84
C THR A 185 -16.86 10.62 -7.83
N PHE A 186 -15.81 9.82 -7.58
CA PHE A 186 -14.44 10.28 -7.62
C PHE A 186 -13.88 10.09 -9.03
N THR A 187 -13.62 11.19 -9.69
CA THR A 187 -13.06 11.26 -11.04
C THR A 187 -11.95 12.30 -11.02
N GLY A 188 -10.80 11.95 -11.51
CA GLY A 188 -9.67 12.88 -11.56
C GLY A 188 -8.33 12.15 -11.59
N ASP A 189 -7.29 12.93 -11.74
CA ASP A 189 -5.91 12.48 -11.61
C ASP A 189 -5.58 12.39 -10.12
N TYR A 190 -4.99 11.29 -9.70
CA TYR A 190 -4.54 11.00 -8.36
C TYR A 190 -3.03 11.13 -8.30
#